data_39ebbcad56f243470caa3acaf630e0b8
#
_entry.id   39ebbcad56f243470caa3acaf630e0b8
#
_cell.length_a   1.000
_cell.length_b   1.000
_cell.length_c   1.000
_cell.angle_alpha   90.00
_cell.angle_beta   90.00
_cell.angle_gamma   90.00
#
_symmetry.space_group_name_H-M   'P 1'
#
loop_
_entity.id
_entity.type
_entity.pdbx_description
1 polymer ?
#
loop_
_entity_poly.entity_id
_entity_poly.type
_entity_poly.pdbx_seq_one_letter_code
_entity_poly.pdbx_strand_id
1 'polypeptide(L)'
;MCGIAGWIDCRRLCDSAAIMRRMAQTMVPRGPDSGGFYTDDNCALAHRRLSVIDPARSAQPMTRKTALDSYTIVYNGELYNTAEIRSELESTGISFTSSGDTEVLLWAYITWGEACLDKLNGIYAFAVWQEKEKQLFLARDRIGVKPLFYYEYAGGLIFASEIKTLLAHPMIEPVIDRDGIAQIMLLGPAKKPGSGIFKGIREIRPAECAMYCRCGLRKRTYWLLHALPHKETAEETEQHIAYLLTDAIKRQLVSDVPLCTMLSGGLDSSIISAVAAREFEHSGRQLTTYSIDYKDNDKNFHSSKFQPDMDAPWIRKMSAFIGSKHINVEVDTPALTDALELSTYARDLPGMADVDSSLYLFCKAIKGNFTVALSGECADEIFGGYPWYHNEEILYKPGFPWACSTASRADLLCEGILGDIDPNDYVNFCCNETLKNTEYLDTDSRKDRRMREMFMLNFYWFMQCLLDRKDRMSMAHGLEVRVPFCDHRIARYAFNIPWEIKAAGGREKGIVRRAMKGILPDDVLWRKKSPYPKTHNPTYLAEVIRRMRAVLADKDCRLTEIVSREKLLRLCDDPTLFEGNWYGQLMTSPQIFAYLLQIEYWLRRYDVRLDRQ
;
A
#
# COMPACT_ATOMS: atom_id res chain seq x y z
N MET A 1 12.46 -0.93 7.39
CA MET A 1 12.10 -0.13 6.18
C MET A 1 12.54 1.30 6.32
N CYS A 2 12.71 2.03 5.21
CA CYS A 2 13.46 3.27 5.16
C CYS A 2 12.71 4.37 4.41
N GLY A 3 13.32 5.53 4.30
CA GLY A 3 12.95 6.60 3.37
C GLY A 3 14.12 6.91 2.46
N ILE A 4 13.88 6.99 1.15
CA ILE A 4 14.89 7.35 0.15
C ILE A 4 14.49 8.61 -0.60
N ALA A 5 15.48 9.42 -0.96
CA ALA A 5 15.30 10.56 -1.84
C ALA A 5 16.57 10.81 -2.65
N GLY A 6 16.40 11.41 -3.82
CA GLY A 6 17.53 11.82 -4.64
C GLY A 6 17.19 12.94 -5.60
N TRP A 7 18.20 13.67 -5.98
CA TRP A 7 18.15 14.75 -6.95
C TRP A 7 19.32 14.63 -7.92
N ILE A 8 19.00 14.48 -9.20
CA ILE A 8 19.97 14.40 -10.29
C ILE A 8 19.77 15.59 -11.22
N ASP A 9 20.87 16.27 -11.59
CA ASP A 9 20.86 17.30 -12.61
C ASP A 9 22.05 17.10 -13.55
N CYS A 10 21.81 17.07 -14.85
CA CYS A 10 22.85 16.93 -15.88
C CYS A 10 23.75 18.15 -15.96
N ARG A 11 23.30 19.26 -15.42
CA ARG A 11 24.11 20.46 -15.19
C ARG A 11 24.86 20.41 -13.87
N ARG A 12 25.27 21.12 -13.16
CA ARG A 12 25.86 20.99 -11.82
C ARG A 12 24.84 21.29 -10.74
N LEU A 13 24.78 20.46 -9.70
CA LEU A 13 23.96 20.71 -8.53
C LEU A 13 24.48 21.91 -7.72
N CYS A 14 23.57 22.83 -7.36
CA CYS A 14 23.84 23.94 -6.46
C CYS A 14 23.02 23.77 -5.18
N ASP A 15 23.63 24.07 -4.02
CA ASP A 15 22.99 24.00 -2.70
C ASP A 15 22.35 22.64 -2.34
N SER A 16 22.80 21.57 -3.01
CA SER A 16 22.22 20.24 -2.88
C SER A 16 22.19 19.73 -1.44
N ALA A 17 23.19 20.02 -0.63
CA ALA A 17 23.28 19.59 0.75
C ALA A 17 22.14 20.15 1.64
N ALA A 18 21.79 21.42 1.49
CA ALA A 18 20.71 22.06 2.25
C ALA A 18 19.34 21.52 1.81
N ILE A 19 19.12 21.38 0.50
CA ILE A 19 17.88 20.85 -0.08
C ILE A 19 17.69 19.40 0.33
N MET A 20 18.70 18.54 0.19
CA MET A 20 18.61 17.13 0.56
C MET A 20 18.37 16.91 2.06
N ARG A 21 18.95 17.77 2.94
CA ARG A 21 18.63 17.73 4.38
C ARG A 21 17.17 18.04 4.64
N ARG A 22 16.59 19.06 3.97
CA ARG A 22 15.16 19.41 4.09
C ARG A 22 14.27 18.27 3.59
N MET A 23 14.60 17.66 2.47
CA MET A 23 13.89 16.48 1.96
C MET A 23 13.99 15.30 2.93
N ALA A 24 15.18 14.98 3.43
CA ALA A 24 15.39 13.89 4.37
C ALA A 24 14.64 14.10 5.69
N GLN A 25 14.49 15.35 6.16
CA GLN A 25 13.77 15.68 7.39
C GLN A 25 12.30 15.24 7.33
N THR A 26 11.65 15.30 6.19
CA THR A 26 10.26 14.85 6.03
C THR A 26 10.09 13.34 6.22
N MET A 27 11.15 12.56 6.00
CA MET A 27 11.16 11.10 6.09
C MET A 27 11.66 10.56 7.44
N VAL A 28 11.94 11.43 8.42
CA VAL A 28 12.38 10.99 9.76
C VAL A 28 11.42 9.99 10.40
N PRO A 29 10.08 10.15 10.32
CA PRO A 29 9.17 9.15 10.88
C PRO A 29 9.34 7.76 10.28
N ARG A 30 9.66 7.65 8.98
CA ARG A 30 9.91 6.37 8.30
C ARG A 30 11.19 5.69 8.77
N GLY A 31 12.25 6.48 8.92
CA GLY A 31 13.58 5.99 9.30
C GLY A 31 14.16 6.81 10.44
N PRO A 32 13.71 6.56 11.68
CA PRO A 32 14.11 7.37 12.82
C PRO A 32 15.52 7.07 13.34
N ASP A 33 16.08 5.91 13.04
CA ASP A 33 17.27 5.40 13.72
C ASP A 33 18.57 6.08 13.23
N SER A 34 18.68 6.35 11.93
CA SER A 34 19.84 7.03 11.37
C SER A 34 19.54 7.68 10.01
N GLY A 35 20.46 8.48 9.51
CA GLY A 35 20.39 9.08 8.18
C GLY A 35 21.76 9.18 7.54
N GLY A 36 21.80 9.15 6.21
CA GLY A 36 23.02 9.29 5.42
C GLY A 36 22.79 10.09 4.14
N PHE A 37 23.88 10.62 3.60
CA PHE A 37 23.89 11.43 2.40
C PHE A 37 25.07 11.03 1.51
N TYR A 38 24.86 11.12 0.21
CA TYR A 38 25.89 11.06 -0.82
C TYR A 38 25.72 12.27 -1.73
N THR A 39 26.82 12.85 -2.20
CA THR A 39 26.76 13.98 -3.13
C THR A 39 27.99 13.96 -4.04
N ASP A 40 27.75 14.13 -5.34
CA ASP A 40 28.76 14.49 -6.34
C ASP A 40 28.29 15.72 -7.15
N ASP A 41 28.95 16.04 -8.26
CA ASP A 41 28.59 17.20 -9.09
C ASP A 41 27.19 17.12 -9.72
N ASN A 42 26.65 15.92 -9.95
CA ASN A 42 25.40 15.68 -10.69
C ASN A 42 24.33 14.93 -9.90
N CYS A 43 24.70 14.32 -8.76
CA CYS A 43 23.81 13.49 -7.97
C CYS A 43 23.90 13.82 -6.50
N ALA A 44 22.75 13.92 -5.85
CA ALA A 44 22.65 13.96 -4.40
C ALA A 44 21.59 12.95 -3.94
N LEU A 45 21.96 12.07 -3.01
CA LEU A 45 21.10 11.03 -2.44
C LEU A 45 20.97 11.22 -0.94
N ALA A 46 19.80 10.93 -0.41
CA ALA A 46 19.52 10.92 1.02
C ALA A 46 18.81 9.64 1.41
N HIS A 47 19.14 9.14 2.58
CA HIS A 47 18.53 7.96 3.19
C HIS A 47 18.16 8.22 4.64
N ARG A 48 16.97 7.75 5.06
CA ARG A 48 16.55 7.67 6.47
C ARG A 48 16.28 6.21 6.79
N ARG A 49 16.93 5.69 7.84
CA ARG A 49 16.98 4.27 8.15
C ARG A 49 16.08 3.90 9.32
N LEU A 50 15.29 2.85 9.11
CA LEU A 50 14.77 1.99 10.17
C LEU A 50 15.58 0.69 10.15
N SER A 51 16.30 0.42 11.21
CA SER A 51 17.21 -0.71 11.32
C SER A 51 16.44 -1.98 11.65
N VAL A 52 16.41 -2.94 10.73
CA VAL A 52 15.72 -4.22 10.88
C VAL A 52 16.69 -5.39 10.76
N ILE A 53 17.59 -5.37 9.76
CA ILE A 53 18.63 -6.38 9.55
C ILE A 53 19.99 -5.67 9.54
N ASP A 54 20.98 -6.30 10.17
CA ASP A 54 22.37 -5.82 10.31
C ASP A 54 22.48 -4.33 10.66
N PRO A 55 22.03 -3.90 11.86
CA PRO A 55 22.06 -2.50 12.24
C PRO A 55 23.43 -1.84 12.12
N ALA A 56 24.49 -2.62 12.33
CA ALA A 56 25.85 -2.09 12.41
C ALA A 56 26.52 -1.84 11.05
N ARG A 57 26.23 -2.65 10.02
CA ARG A 57 27.04 -2.66 8.79
C ARG A 57 26.27 -2.33 7.50
N SER A 58 24.94 -2.13 7.58
CA SER A 58 24.10 -1.81 6.42
C SER A 58 23.73 -0.33 6.33
N ALA A 59 24.68 0.58 6.66
CA ALA A 59 24.47 2.01 6.50
C ALA A 59 24.26 2.40 5.02
N GLN A 60 23.38 3.39 4.78
CA GLN A 60 23.08 3.89 3.45
C GLN A 60 23.13 5.44 3.42
N PRO A 61 23.44 6.08 2.26
CA PRO A 61 23.75 5.48 0.94
C PRO A 61 24.99 4.58 1.02
N MET A 62 24.94 3.42 0.31
CA MET A 62 26.04 2.45 0.29
C MET A 62 26.75 2.49 -1.05
N THR A 63 28.07 2.62 -1.04
CA THR A 63 28.90 2.67 -2.26
C THR A 63 29.75 1.42 -2.40
N ARG A 64 29.84 0.89 -3.62
CA ARG A 64 30.81 -0.13 -4.02
C ARG A 64 31.53 0.32 -5.29
N LYS A 65 32.84 0.08 -5.31
CA LYS A 65 33.72 0.44 -6.44
C LYS A 65 34.16 -0.82 -7.17
N THR A 66 34.13 -0.76 -8.48
CA THR A 66 34.71 -1.75 -9.37
C THR A 66 35.91 -1.15 -10.11
N ALA A 67 36.61 -1.92 -10.92
CA ALA A 67 37.65 -1.40 -11.81
C ALA A 67 37.10 -0.43 -12.87
N LEU A 68 35.80 -0.49 -13.18
CA LEU A 68 35.16 0.29 -14.24
C LEU A 68 34.46 1.54 -13.74
N ASP A 69 33.74 1.45 -12.61
CA ASP A 69 32.88 2.52 -12.11
C ASP A 69 32.63 2.43 -10.60
N SER A 70 31.98 3.45 -10.04
CA SER A 70 31.49 3.54 -8.65
C SER A 70 29.97 3.53 -8.65
N TYR A 71 29.36 2.68 -7.81
CA TYR A 71 27.93 2.49 -7.70
C TYR A 71 27.46 2.82 -6.29
N THR A 72 26.46 3.70 -6.18
CA THR A 72 25.89 4.10 -4.88
C THR A 72 24.40 3.82 -4.85
N ILE A 73 23.96 3.03 -3.86
CA ILE A 73 22.55 2.65 -3.68
C ILE A 73 21.90 3.40 -2.52
N VAL A 74 20.62 3.75 -2.70
CA VAL A 74 19.65 4.01 -1.64
C VAL A 74 18.47 3.05 -1.80
N TYR A 75 18.06 2.40 -0.71
CA TYR A 75 17.12 1.29 -0.74
C TYR A 75 16.13 1.36 0.42
N ASN A 76 14.85 1.20 0.11
CA ASN A 76 13.74 1.06 1.04
C ASN A 76 13.04 -0.26 0.76
N GLY A 77 13.28 -1.27 1.57
CA GLY A 77 12.70 -2.59 1.33
C GLY A 77 13.29 -3.69 2.19
N GLU A 78 12.98 -4.93 1.80
CA GLU A 78 13.45 -6.17 2.38
C GLU A 78 13.49 -7.25 1.29
N LEU A 79 14.63 -7.91 1.10
CA LEU A 79 14.77 -9.07 0.22
C LEU A 79 14.62 -10.37 1.00
N TYR A 80 13.63 -11.17 0.64
CA TYR A 80 13.30 -12.43 1.30
C TYR A 80 14.13 -13.61 0.82
N ASN A 81 14.84 -13.46 -0.29
CA ASN A 81 15.77 -14.47 -0.84
C ASN A 81 17.23 -13.98 -0.85
N THR A 82 17.60 -13.19 0.16
CA THR A 82 18.96 -12.64 0.30
C THR A 82 20.04 -13.73 0.33
N ALA A 83 19.79 -14.84 1.02
CA ALA A 83 20.75 -15.93 1.15
C ALA A 83 21.05 -16.62 -0.20
N GLU A 84 20.00 -16.85 -1.00
CA GLU A 84 20.11 -17.47 -2.32
C GLU A 84 20.92 -16.58 -3.28
N ILE A 85 20.59 -15.28 -3.33
CA ILE A 85 21.31 -14.33 -4.19
C ILE A 85 22.75 -14.16 -3.73
N ARG A 86 23.00 -14.08 -2.42
CA ARG A 86 24.34 -14.01 -1.85
C ARG A 86 25.19 -15.20 -2.29
N SER A 87 24.68 -16.41 -2.14
CA SER A 87 25.39 -17.65 -2.52
C SER A 87 25.72 -17.68 -4.02
N GLU A 88 24.80 -17.21 -4.88
CA GLU A 88 25.06 -17.11 -6.31
C GLU A 88 26.18 -16.11 -6.62
N LEU A 89 26.17 -14.93 -5.98
CA LEU A 89 27.20 -13.91 -6.16
C LEU A 89 28.56 -14.34 -5.60
N GLU A 90 28.61 -15.04 -4.46
CA GLU A 90 29.83 -15.61 -3.89
C GLU A 90 30.48 -16.63 -4.84
N SER A 91 29.64 -17.40 -5.56
CA SER A 91 30.14 -18.34 -6.59
C SER A 91 30.85 -17.66 -7.77
N THR A 92 30.60 -16.36 -7.98
CA THR A 92 31.30 -15.53 -8.99
C THR A 92 32.55 -14.83 -8.44
N GLY A 93 32.91 -15.08 -7.18
CA GLY A 93 34.09 -14.50 -6.52
C GLY A 93 33.85 -13.19 -5.77
N ILE A 94 32.60 -12.76 -5.62
CA ILE A 94 32.24 -11.56 -4.83
C ILE A 94 32.34 -11.88 -3.33
N SER A 95 32.97 -10.98 -2.58
CA SER A 95 33.06 -11.04 -1.12
C SER A 95 32.22 -9.93 -0.49
N PHE A 96 31.51 -10.25 0.59
CA PHE A 96 30.64 -9.33 1.30
C PHE A 96 31.27 -8.83 2.60
N THR A 97 30.93 -7.59 2.98
CA THR A 97 31.39 -6.94 4.22
C THR A 97 30.28 -6.83 5.27
N SER A 98 29.03 -7.03 4.85
CA SER A 98 27.84 -7.00 5.71
C SER A 98 27.01 -8.27 5.57
N SER A 99 26.13 -8.53 6.53
CA SER A 99 25.12 -9.60 6.44
C SER A 99 23.78 -9.10 5.86
N GLY A 100 23.63 -7.80 5.66
CA GLY A 100 22.40 -7.18 5.19
C GLY A 100 22.13 -7.37 3.71
N ASP A 101 20.88 -7.21 3.33
CA ASP A 101 20.36 -7.33 1.97
C ASP A 101 20.75 -6.18 1.04
N THR A 102 21.02 -4.99 1.60
CA THR A 102 21.43 -3.81 0.81
C THR A 102 22.70 -4.07 -0.01
N GLU A 103 23.71 -4.69 0.60
CA GLU A 103 24.96 -5.01 -0.09
C GLU A 103 24.75 -6.08 -1.17
N VAL A 104 23.91 -7.08 -0.87
CA VAL A 104 23.54 -8.13 -1.81
C VAL A 104 22.81 -7.55 -3.02
N LEU A 105 21.86 -6.65 -2.81
CA LEU A 105 21.14 -5.96 -3.88
C LEU A 105 22.08 -5.11 -4.74
N LEU A 106 23.00 -4.37 -4.13
CA LEU A 106 23.95 -3.55 -4.87
C LEU A 106 24.86 -4.40 -5.75
N TRP A 107 25.41 -5.50 -5.21
CA TRP A 107 26.24 -6.43 -6.00
C TRP A 107 25.44 -7.16 -7.06
N ALA A 108 24.16 -7.50 -6.80
CA ALA A 108 23.27 -8.08 -7.81
C ALA A 108 23.09 -7.13 -9.01
N TYR A 109 22.88 -5.83 -8.74
CA TYR A 109 22.79 -4.84 -9.81
C TYR A 109 24.13 -4.64 -10.55
N ILE A 110 25.24 -4.56 -9.84
CA ILE A 110 26.59 -4.43 -10.46
C ILE A 110 26.88 -5.61 -11.38
N THR A 111 26.49 -6.82 -10.99
CA THR A 111 26.81 -8.06 -11.70
C THR A 111 25.86 -8.32 -12.86
N TRP A 112 24.56 -8.12 -12.67
CA TRP A 112 23.53 -8.50 -13.66
C TRP A 112 22.78 -7.32 -14.28
N GLY A 113 23.10 -6.08 -13.88
CA GLY A 113 22.37 -4.89 -14.34
C GLY A 113 20.88 -4.99 -14.02
N GLU A 114 20.04 -4.55 -14.95
CA GLU A 114 18.56 -4.60 -14.81
C GLU A 114 18.02 -6.04 -14.66
N ALA A 115 18.72 -7.07 -15.16
CA ALA A 115 18.31 -8.46 -15.06
C ALA A 115 18.32 -8.99 -13.60
N CYS A 116 18.96 -8.28 -12.67
CA CYS A 116 18.88 -8.62 -11.26
C CYS A 116 17.41 -8.66 -10.77
N LEU A 117 16.52 -7.83 -11.33
CA LEU A 117 15.11 -7.76 -10.95
C LEU A 117 14.37 -9.10 -11.13
N ASP A 118 14.78 -9.92 -12.10
CA ASP A 118 14.17 -11.23 -12.35
C ASP A 118 14.44 -12.22 -11.22
N LYS A 119 15.57 -12.03 -10.51
CA LYS A 119 16.02 -12.89 -9.41
C LYS A 119 15.47 -12.48 -8.03
N LEU A 120 15.08 -11.22 -7.86
CA LEU A 120 14.66 -10.71 -6.53
C LEU A 120 13.31 -11.28 -6.09
N ASN A 121 13.22 -11.72 -4.84
CA ASN A 121 11.97 -11.92 -4.13
C ASN A 121 11.97 -11.01 -2.90
N GLY A 122 11.07 -10.03 -2.86
CA GLY A 122 11.04 -9.04 -1.79
C GLY A 122 10.07 -7.91 -2.07
N ILE A 123 10.02 -6.99 -1.14
CA ILE A 123 9.31 -5.71 -1.22
C ILE A 123 10.34 -4.60 -1.25
N TYR A 124 10.36 -3.78 -2.29
CA TYR A 124 11.44 -2.82 -2.47
C TYR A 124 11.11 -1.61 -3.35
N ALA A 125 11.75 -0.51 -3.02
CA ALA A 125 12.01 0.61 -3.91
C ALA A 125 13.48 1.02 -3.73
N PHE A 126 14.23 1.10 -4.80
CA PHE A 126 15.64 1.47 -4.71
C PHE A 126 16.10 2.32 -5.90
N ALA A 127 17.20 3.02 -5.66
CA ALA A 127 17.90 3.77 -6.69
C ALA A 127 19.39 3.44 -6.64
N VAL A 128 20.01 3.24 -7.80
CA VAL A 128 21.46 3.06 -7.94
C VAL A 128 22.01 4.14 -8.86
N TRP A 129 22.91 4.96 -8.33
CA TRP A 129 23.67 5.93 -9.09
C TRP A 129 24.96 5.33 -9.58
N GLN A 130 25.23 5.46 -10.87
CA GLN A 130 26.45 5.06 -11.55
C GLN A 130 27.24 6.32 -11.86
N GLU A 131 28.35 6.52 -11.15
CA GLU A 131 29.04 7.80 -11.08
C GLU A 131 29.70 8.21 -12.40
N LYS A 132 30.42 7.30 -13.07
CA LYS A 132 31.14 7.59 -14.31
C LYS A 132 30.19 7.78 -15.50
N GLU A 133 29.21 6.88 -15.63
CA GLU A 133 28.22 6.93 -16.72
C GLU A 133 27.16 8.01 -16.52
N LYS A 134 27.10 8.62 -15.31
CA LYS A 134 26.09 9.62 -14.95
C LYS A 134 24.66 9.11 -15.19
N GLN A 135 24.38 7.90 -14.73
CA GLN A 135 23.10 7.22 -14.89
C GLN A 135 22.50 6.88 -13.52
N LEU A 136 21.19 7.03 -13.43
CA LEU A 136 20.41 6.61 -12.27
C LEU A 136 19.46 5.50 -12.68
N PHE A 137 19.60 4.34 -12.04
CA PHE A 137 18.61 3.26 -12.13
C PHE A 137 17.63 3.35 -10.97
N LEU A 138 16.33 3.24 -11.26
CA LEU A 138 15.23 3.21 -10.29
C LEU A 138 14.46 1.91 -10.47
N ALA A 139 14.05 1.24 -9.39
CA ALA A 139 13.17 0.09 -9.48
C ALA A 139 12.20 0.02 -8.30
N ARG A 140 10.98 -0.48 -8.58
CA ARG A 140 9.94 -0.76 -7.59
C ARG A 140 9.53 -2.22 -7.66
N ASP A 141 9.21 -2.83 -6.52
CA ASP A 141 8.83 -4.24 -6.44
C ASP A 141 7.62 -4.59 -7.31
N ARG A 142 7.47 -5.90 -7.62
CA ARG A 142 6.46 -6.42 -8.55
C ARG A 142 5.03 -6.11 -8.16
N ILE A 143 4.75 -6.03 -6.88
CA ILE A 143 3.41 -5.78 -6.33
C ILE A 143 3.19 -4.29 -6.02
N GLY A 144 4.29 -3.51 -5.89
CA GLY A 144 4.23 -2.10 -5.54
C GLY A 144 3.99 -1.85 -4.05
N VAL A 145 4.50 -2.73 -3.19
CA VAL A 145 4.39 -2.57 -1.73
C VAL A 145 5.14 -1.34 -1.24
N LYS A 146 6.31 -1.04 -1.84
CA LYS A 146 7.09 0.14 -1.47
C LYS A 146 6.81 1.30 -2.42
N PRO A 147 6.54 2.51 -1.89
CA PRO A 147 6.27 3.68 -2.72
C PRO A 147 7.56 4.25 -3.32
N LEU A 148 7.44 4.79 -4.55
CA LEU A 148 8.52 5.51 -5.23
C LEU A 148 7.93 6.54 -6.19
N PHE A 149 8.06 7.83 -5.84
CA PHE A 149 7.57 8.96 -6.63
C PHE A 149 8.74 9.69 -7.29
N TYR A 150 8.46 10.38 -8.38
CA TYR A 150 9.44 11.21 -9.08
C TYR A 150 8.81 12.43 -9.72
N TYR A 151 9.67 13.43 -9.94
CA TYR A 151 9.39 14.64 -10.70
C TYR A 151 10.51 14.84 -11.72
N GLU A 152 10.16 14.85 -13.01
CA GLU A 152 11.10 15.06 -14.10
C GLU A 152 10.97 16.50 -14.62
N TYR A 153 12.11 17.14 -14.84
CA TYR A 153 12.19 18.49 -15.41
C TYR A 153 13.32 18.58 -16.46
N ALA A 154 13.39 19.67 -17.19
CA ALA A 154 14.39 19.84 -18.23
C ALA A 154 15.83 19.75 -17.68
N GLY A 155 16.48 18.62 -17.92
CA GLY A 155 17.85 18.31 -17.49
C GLY A 155 17.99 17.69 -16.11
N GLY A 156 16.88 17.30 -15.43
CA GLY A 156 16.99 16.69 -14.11
C GLY A 156 15.81 15.81 -13.71
N LEU A 157 16.03 15.07 -12.62
CA LEU A 157 15.07 14.17 -11.98
C LEU A 157 15.18 14.30 -10.47
N ILE A 158 14.04 14.37 -9.79
CA ILE A 158 13.95 14.29 -8.34
C ILE A 158 13.08 13.09 -8.00
N PHE A 159 13.50 12.23 -7.06
CA PHE A 159 12.71 11.09 -6.63
C PHE A 159 12.64 10.99 -5.10
N ALA A 160 11.59 10.36 -4.59
CA ALA A 160 11.45 10.12 -3.15
C ALA A 160 10.43 9.01 -2.85
N SER A 161 10.52 8.47 -1.63
CA SER A 161 9.53 7.53 -1.08
C SER A 161 8.16 8.18 -0.84
N GLU A 162 8.10 9.50 -0.62
CA GLU A 162 6.88 10.22 -0.23
C GLU A 162 6.71 11.51 -1.02
N ILE A 163 5.45 11.90 -1.27
CA ILE A 163 5.12 13.12 -2.03
C ILE A 163 5.56 14.37 -1.26
N LYS A 164 5.34 14.43 0.08
CA LYS A 164 5.82 15.54 0.90
C LYS A 164 7.33 15.75 0.82
N THR A 165 8.07 14.69 0.56
CA THR A 165 9.52 14.77 0.37
C THR A 165 9.87 15.44 -0.95
N LEU A 166 9.12 15.16 -2.02
CA LEU A 166 9.25 15.87 -3.30
C LEU A 166 8.86 17.33 -3.14
N LEU A 167 7.72 17.62 -2.50
CA LEU A 167 7.23 18.98 -2.24
C LEU A 167 8.17 19.81 -1.32
N ALA A 168 9.04 19.15 -0.57
CA ALA A 168 10.12 19.85 0.17
C ALA A 168 11.21 20.39 -0.76
N HIS A 169 11.30 19.98 -2.01
CA HIS A 169 12.23 20.54 -2.99
C HIS A 169 11.70 21.87 -3.54
N PRO A 170 12.53 22.95 -3.62
CA PRO A 170 12.05 24.30 -3.97
C PRO A 170 11.51 24.43 -5.40
N MET A 171 11.81 23.50 -6.29
CA MET A 171 11.33 23.50 -7.68
C MET A 171 9.94 22.89 -7.84
N ILE A 172 9.40 22.22 -6.82
CA ILE A 172 8.14 21.47 -6.94
C ILE A 172 7.06 22.19 -6.15
N GLU A 173 6.06 22.67 -6.86
CA GLU A 173 4.94 23.40 -6.28
C GLU A 173 3.74 22.46 -6.04
N PRO A 174 2.99 22.67 -4.94
CA PRO A 174 1.81 21.87 -4.62
C PRO A 174 0.58 22.29 -5.46
N VAL A 175 0.64 22.05 -6.76
CA VAL A 175 -0.43 22.39 -7.71
C VAL A 175 -1.15 21.13 -8.15
N ILE A 176 -2.49 21.17 -8.19
CA ILE A 176 -3.32 20.13 -8.82
C ILE A 176 -4.13 20.73 -9.96
N ASP A 177 -4.28 19.95 -11.03
CA ASP A 177 -5.11 20.27 -12.18
C ASP A 177 -6.49 19.60 -12.09
N ARG A 178 -7.31 19.76 -13.13
CA ARG A 178 -8.62 19.12 -13.24
C ARG A 178 -8.57 17.61 -13.14
N ASP A 179 -7.51 16.97 -13.66
CA ASP A 179 -7.31 15.54 -13.55
C ASP A 179 -7.04 15.12 -12.09
N GLY A 180 -6.24 15.89 -11.35
CA GLY A 180 -6.01 15.68 -9.92
C GLY A 180 -7.29 15.81 -9.10
N ILE A 181 -8.13 16.83 -9.40
CA ILE A 181 -9.44 17.01 -8.76
C ILE A 181 -10.35 15.82 -9.08
N ALA A 182 -10.43 15.40 -10.35
CA ALA A 182 -11.23 14.26 -10.79
C ALA A 182 -10.78 12.97 -10.09
N GLN A 183 -9.48 12.71 -9.93
CA GLN A 183 -8.99 11.56 -9.21
C GLN A 183 -9.45 11.55 -7.75
N ILE A 184 -9.25 12.65 -7.01
CA ILE A 184 -9.63 12.74 -5.59
C ILE A 184 -11.14 12.59 -5.42
N MET A 185 -11.94 13.24 -6.26
CA MET A 185 -13.40 13.27 -6.08
C MET A 185 -14.12 12.07 -6.71
N LEU A 186 -13.68 11.59 -7.88
CA LEU A 186 -14.40 10.56 -8.62
C LEU A 186 -13.86 9.13 -8.37
N LEU A 187 -12.56 8.99 -8.06
CA LEU A 187 -11.94 7.70 -7.76
C LEU A 187 -11.82 7.44 -6.24
N GLY A 188 -12.05 8.46 -5.41
CA GLY A 188 -11.95 8.40 -3.95
C GLY A 188 -10.49 8.26 -3.49
N PRO A 189 -10.20 7.40 -2.49
CA PRO A 189 -8.84 7.23 -1.98
C PRO A 189 -7.89 6.49 -2.92
N ALA A 190 -8.39 5.94 -4.04
CA ALA A 190 -7.57 5.38 -5.11
C ALA A 190 -7.05 6.48 -6.04
N LYS A 191 -5.95 6.20 -6.72
CA LYS A 191 -5.37 7.08 -7.75
C LYS A 191 -5.04 6.29 -9.00
N LYS A 192 -4.96 6.96 -10.14
CA LYS A 192 -4.53 6.32 -11.39
C LYS A 192 -3.13 5.70 -11.23
N PRO A 193 -2.88 4.49 -11.75
CA PRO A 193 -1.55 3.89 -11.74
C PRO A 193 -0.51 4.83 -12.37
N GLY A 194 0.54 5.16 -11.60
CA GLY A 194 1.59 6.08 -12.03
C GLY A 194 1.33 7.56 -11.76
N SER A 195 0.19 7.92 -11.17
CA SER A 195 -0.14 9.30 -10.78
C SER A 195 0.34 9.62 -9.36
N GLY A 196 0.88 10.84 -9.17
CA GLY A 196 1.14 11.44 -7.86
C GLY A 196 0.11 12.50 -7.46
N ILE A 197 -1.01 12.64 -8.21
CA ILE A 197 -2.08 13.63 -8.02
C ILE A 197 -1.61 15.06 -8.32
N PHE A 198 -0.51 15.52 -7.73
CA PHE A 198 0.05 16.84 -8.00
C PHE A 198 0.64 16.92 -9.41
N LYS A 199 0.47 18.07 -10.05
CA LYS A 199 0.95 18.35 -11.42
C LYS A 199 2.45 18.07 -11.56
N GLY A 200 2.80 17.19 -12.49
CA GLY A 200 4.19 16.79 -12.75
C GLY A 200 4.75 15.72 -11.81
N ILE A 201 4.14 15.47 -10.65
CA ILE A 201 4.55 14.36 -9.77
C ILE A 201 3.96 13.06 -10.32
N ARG A 202 4.83 12.07 -10.52
CA ARG A 202 4.50 10.74 -11.00
C ARG A 202 5.00 9.66 -10.06
N GLU A 203 4.50 8.45 -10.23
CA GLU A 203 4.90 7.27 -9.47
C GLU A 203 5.54 6.23 -10.40
N ILE A 204 6.61 5.59 -9.96
CA ILE A 204 7.08 4.35 -10.59
C ILE A 204 6.05 3.28 -10.27
N ARG A 205 5.46 2.67 -11.31
CA ARG A 205 4.39 1.68 -11.16
C ARG A 205 4.90 0.39 -10.51
N PRO A 206 4.03 -0.45 -9.96
CA PRO A 206 4.39 -1.82 -9.61
C PRO A 206 5.06 -2.53 -10.79
N ALA A 207 6.13 -3.29 -10.50
CA ALA A 207 6.93 -3.99 -11.51
C ALA A 207 7.55 -3.09 -12.59
N GLU A 208 7.72 -1.80 -12.33
CA GLU A 208 8.39 -0.87 -13.26
C GLU A 208 9.81 -0.56 -12.77
N CYS A 209 10.74 -0.51 -13.70
CA CYS A 209 12.06 0.07 -13.51
C CYS A 209 12.27 1.23 -14.49
N ALA A 210 13.20 2.09 -14.17
CA ALA A 210 13.52 3.25 -14.99
C ALA A 210 15.02 3.53 -14.99
N MET A 211 15.54 3.96 -16.13
CA MET A 211 16.89 4.46 -16.29
C MET A 211 16.83 5.94 -16.68
N TYR A 212 17.43 6.80 -15.85
CA TYR A 212 17.59 8.20 -16.16
C TYR A 212 19.05 8.49 -16.56
N CYS A 213 19.22 9.19 -17.67
CA CYS A 213 20.50 9.67 -18.17
C CYS A 213 20.32 11.02 -18.89
N ARG A 214 21.35 11.52 -19.55
CA ARG A 214 21.28 12.77 -20.34
C ARG A 214 20.19 12.75 -21.44
N CYS A 215 19.75 11.56 -21.87
CA CYS A 215 18.68 11.39 -22.86
C CYS A 215 17.27 11.42 -22.25
N GLY A 216 17.13 11.66 -20.91
CA GLY A 216 15.87 11.63 -20.18
C GLY A 216 15.58 10.30 -19.51
N LEU A 217 14.35 10.12 -19.04
CA LEU A 217 13.87 8.95 -18.31
C LEU A 217 13.28 7.90 -19.24
N ARG A 218 13.86 6.71 -19.24
CA ARG A 218 13.33 5.53 -19.94
C ARG A 218 12.78 4.55 -18.93
N LYS A 219 11.51 4.13 -19.09
CA LYS A 219 10.83 3.19 -18.21
C LYS A 219 10.54 1.86 -18.89
N ARG A 220 10.56 0.78 -18.10
CA ARG A 220 10.24 -0.57 -18.54
C ARG A 220 9.48 -1.32 -17.44
N THR A 221 8.38 -1.97 -17.81
CA THR A 221 7.75 -2.98 -16.96
C THR A 221 8.55 -4.27 -17.07
N TYR A 222 9.10 -4.76 -15.96
CA TYR A 222 9.96 -5.94 -15.93
C TYR A 222 9.22 -7.23 -15.54
N TRP A 223 7.99 -7.12 -15.05
CA TRP A 223 7.15 -8.27 -14.71
C TRP A 223 5.68 -7.97 -14.95
N LEU A 224 4.95 -8.96 -15.48
CA LEU A 224 3.52 -8.90 -15.76
C LEU A 224 2.83 -10.21 -15.32
N LEU A 225 1.53 -10.14 -15.13
CA LEU A 225 0.66 -11.30 -14.95
C LEU A 225 0.27 -11.82 -16.34
N HIS A 226 0.77 -13.00 -16.69
CA HIS A 226 0.43 -13.68 -17.94
C HIS A 226 -0.64 -14.73 -17.72
N ALA A 227 -1.59 -14.84 -18.66
CA ALA A 227 -2.59 -15.90 -18.67
C ALA A 227 -1.91 -17.22 -19.10
N LEU A 228 -1.84 -18.17 -18.18
CA LEU A 228 -1.25 -19.50 -18.38
C LEU A 228 -2.28 -20.58 -18.08
N PRO A 229 -2.28 -21.71 -18.83
CA PRO A 229 -3.13 -22.85 -18.51
C PRO A 229 -2.83 -23.42 -17.12
N HIS A 230 -3.85 -23.60 -16.31
CA HIS A 230 -3.75 -24.31 -15.03
C HIS A 230 -3.83 -25.82 -15.32
N LYS A 231 -2.82 -26.58 -14.89
CA LYS A 231 -2.70 -28.01 -15.22
C LYS A 231 -2.85 -28.92 -14.00
N GLU A 232 -2.84 -28.34 -12.79
CA GLU A 232 -2.92 -29.08 -11.55
C GLU A 232 -4.36 -29.43 -11.19
N THR A 233 -4.56 -30.58 -10.57
CA THR A 233 -5.84 -30.98 -9.96
C THR A 233 -6.16 -30.06 -8.78
N ALA A 234 -7.39 -30.14 -8.25
CA ALA A 234 -7.78 -29.35 -7.08
C ALA A 234 -6.90 -29.67 -5.86
N GLU A 235 -6.57 -30.96 -5.64
CA GLU A 235 -5.72 -31.41 -4.54
C GLU A 235 -4.27 -30.93 -4.67
N GLU A 236 -3.70 -31.00 -5.87
CA GLU A 236 -2.36 -30.47 -6.15
C GLU A 236 -2.32 -28.96 -5.97
N THR A 237 -3.37 -28.25 -6.38
CA THR A 237 -3.52 -26.81 -6.19
C THR A 237 -3.60 -26.44 -4.69
N GLU A 238 -4.33 -27.23 -3.88
CA GLU A 238 -4.39 -27.07 -2.42
C GLU A 238 -3.00 -27.21 -1.80
N GLN A 239 -2.24 -28.24 -2.18
CA GLN A 239 -0.88 -28.48 -1.69
C GLN A 239 0.09 -27.37 -2.11
N HIS A 240 -0.01 -26.92 -3.36
CA HIS A 240 0.85 -25.85 -3.87
C HIS A 240 0.57 -24.51 -3.19
N ILE A 241 -0.69 -24.16 -2.95
CA ILE A 241 -1.07 -22.96 -2.18
C ILE A 241 -0.60 -23.06 -0.74
N ALA A 242 -0.74 -24.22 -0.08
CA ALA A 242 -0.24 -24.44 1.28
C ALA A 242 1.28 -24.23 1.36
N TYR A 243 2.02 -24.76 0.38
CA TYR A 243 3.46 -24.57 0.27
C TYR A 243 3.82 -23.09 0.08
N LEU A 244 3.25 -22.42 -0.92
CA LEU A 244 3.56 -21.02 -1.24
C LEU A 244 3.27 -20.07 -0.08
N LEU A 245 2.10 -20.23 0.58
CA LEU A 245 1.73 -19.39 1.73
C LEU A 245 2.64 -19.63 2.93
N THR A 246 2.95 -20.90 3.23
CA THR A 246 3.84 -21.25 4.35
C THR A 246 5.25 -20.72 4.10
N ASP A 247 5.80 -20.91 2.90
CA ASP A 247 7.13 -20.42 2.52
C ASP A 247 7.19 -18.88 2.56
N ALA A 248 6.20 -18.18 1.99
CA ALA A 248 6.15 -16.73 2.01
C ALA A 248 6.09 -16.16 3.44
N ILE A 249 5.31 -16.79 4.34
CA ILE A 249 5.26 -16.37 5.75
C ILE A 249 6.62 -16.60 6.42
N LYS A 250 7.21 -17.79 6.30
CA LYS A 250 8.49 -18.13 6.91
C LYS A 250 9.62 -17.20 6.47
N ARG A 251 9.73 -16.92 5.16
CA ARG A 251 10.71 -15.96 4.60
C ARG A 251 10.57 -14.57 5.20
N GLN A 252 9.35 -14.16 5.54
CA GLN A 252 9.07 -12.84 6.10
C GLN A 252 9.21 -12.76 7.63
N LEU A 253 9.56 -13.84 8.31
CA LEU A 253 9.86 -13.85 9.75
C LEU A 253 11.31 -13.48 10.08
N VAL A 254 12.20 -13.38 9.10
CA VAL A 254 13.60 -13.01 9.30
C VAL A 254 13.71 -11.56 9.78
N SER A 255 14.24 -11.35 10.98
CA SER A 255 14.36 -10.03 11.61
C SER A 255 15.34 -10.08 12.79
N ASP A 256 16.25 -9.11 12.88
CA ASP A 256 17.16 -8.93 14.03
C ASP A 256 16.51 -8.09 15.16
N VAL A 257 15.27 -7.63 14.95
CA VAL A 257 14.50 -6.80 15.90
C VAL A 257 13.17 -7.47 16.25
N PRO A 258 12.50 -7.04 17.34
CA PRO A 258 11.24 -7.63 17.76
C PRO A 258 10.15 -7.58 16.68
N LEU A 259 9.50 -8.74 16.45
CA LEU A 259 8.47 -8.96 15.44
C LEU A 259 7.18 -9.49 16.10
N CYS A 260 6.02 -9.01 15.61
CA CYS A 260 4.69 -9.47 16.01
C CYS A 260 3.78 -9.71 14.78
N THR A 261 2.55 -10.20 15.01
CA THR A 261 1.54 -10.31 13.97
C THR A 261 0.27 -9.55 14.33
N MET A 262 -0.43 -9.04 13.30
CA MET A 262 -1.76 -8.44 13.44
C MET A 262 -2.80 -9.56 13.34
N LEU A 263 -3.63 -9.75 14.38
CA LEU A 263 -4.61 -10.84 14.49
C LEU A 263 -6.03 -10.29 14.62
N SER A 264 -6.85 -10.46 13.59
CA SER A 264 -8.27 -10.08 13.60
C SER A 264 -9.23 -11.25 13.86
N GLY A 265 -8.69 -12.46 14.04
CA GLY A 265 -9.50 -13.69 14.11
C GLY A 265 -10.18 -14.07 12.78
N GLY A 266 -9.89 -13.38 11.69
CA GLY A 266 -10.25 -13.75 10.32
C GLY A 266 -9.27 -14.75 9.73
N LEU A 267 -9.62 -15.39 8.61
CA LEU A 267 -8.84 -16.44 7.96
C LEU A 267 -7.37 -16.04 7.76
N ASP A 268 -7.13 -14.93 7.07
CA ASP A 268 -5.81 -14.52 6.58
C ASP A 268 -4.83 -14.21 7.73
N SER A 269 -5.26 -13.41 8.70
CA SER A 269 -4.47 -13.06 9.88
C SER A 269 -4.21 -14.27 10.77
N SER A 270 -5.17 -15.20 10.84
CA SER A 270 -5.04 -16.44 11.60
C SER A 270 -4.01 -17.40 10.97
N ILE A 271 -4.00 -17.51 9.63
CA ILE A 271 -2.98 -18.30 8.90
C ILE A 271 -1.58 -17.78 9.20
N ILE A 272 -1.37 -16.47 9.04
CA ILE A 272 -0.06 -15.85 9.30
C ILE A 272 0.37 -16.08 10.74
N SER A 273 -0.54 -15.83 11.70
CA SER A 273 -0.22 -15.95 13.11
C SER A 273 0.03 -17.41 13.54
N ALA A 274 -0.70 -18.38 12.95
CA ALA A 274 -0.50 -19.80 13.25
C ALA A 274 0.84 -20.32 12.72
N VAL A 275 1.21 -19.96 11.48
CA VAL A 275 2.52 -20.34 10.92
C VAL A 275 3.64 -19.66 11.69
N ALA A 276 3.51 -18.35 11.98
CA ALA A 276 4.51 -17.63 12.75
C ALA A 276 4.68 -18.18 14.17
N ALA A 277 3.59 -18.53 14.85
CA ALA A 277 3.64 -19.11 16.21
C ALA A 277 4.42 -20.43 16.24
N ARG A 278 4.22 -21.33 15.27
CA ARG A 278 4.97 -22.59 15.15
C ARG A 278 6.48 -22.33 14.98
N GLU A 279 6.87 -21.37 14.14
CA GLU A 279 8.29 -21.02 13.94
C GLU A 279 8.90 -20.40 15.20
N PHE A 280 8.13 -19.59 15.93
CA PHE A 280 8.56 -19.01 17.21
C PHE A 280 8.74 -20.10 18.27
N GLU A 281 7.81 -21.04 18.38
CA GLU A 281 7.87 -22.18 19.29
C GLU A 281 9.12 -23.06 19.03
N HIS A 282 9.41 -23.38 17.75
CA HIS A 282 10.62 -24.11 17.36
C HIS A 282 11.90 -23.41 17.81
N SER A 283 11.88 -22.08 17.94
CA SER A 283 13.01 -21.28 18.43
C SER A 283 12.93 -20.95 19.92
N GLY A 284 12.02 -21.58 20.68
CA GLY A 284 11.82 -21.36 22.12
C GLY A 284 11.25 -19.97 22.46
N ARG A 285 10.60 -19.30 21.52
CA ARG A 285 10.02 -17.97 21.68
C ARG A 285 8.49 -18.04 21.64
N GLN A 286 7.83 -17.08 22.29
CA GLN A 286 6.39 -16.89 22.22
C GLN A 286 6.06 -15.75 21.28
N LEU A 287 5.12 -15.97 20.35
CA LEU A 287 4.61 -14.94 19.46
C LEU A 287 3.74 -13.93 20.24
N THR A 288 3.92 -12.64 19.94
CA THR A 288 2.97 -11.60 20.36
C THR A 288 2.06 -11.22 19.20
N THR A 289 0.76 -11.13 19.48
CA THR A 289 -0.24 -10.74 18.50
C THR A 289 -0.97 -9.48 18.93
N TYR A 290 -1.38 -8.65 17.97
CA TYR A 290 -2.12 -7.41 18.21
C TYR A 290 -3.45 -7.39 17.46
N SER A 291 -4.49 -6.85 18.10
CA SER A 291 -5.75 -6.49 17.45
C SER A 291 -6.17 -5.07 17.80
N ILE A 292 -7.08 -4.53 17.01
CA ILE A 292 -7.70 -3.23 17.25
C ILE A 292 -9.19 -3.41 17.41
N ASP A 293 -9.79 -2.66 18.35
CA ASP A 293 -11.23 -2.52 18.54
C ASP A 293 -11.58 -1.06 18.91
N TYR A 294 -12.85 -0.75 18.97
CA TYR A 294 -13.33 0.60 19.28
C TYR A 294 -14.15 0.59 20.56
N LYS A 295 -13.99 1.65 21.33
CA LYS A 295 -14.69 1.83 22.59
C LYS A 295 -16.20 1.72 22.40
N ASP A 296 -16.84 0.95 23.28
CA ASP A 296 -18.28 0.65 23.29
C ASP A 296 -18.79 -0.04 21.99
N ASN A 297 -17.91 -0.65 21.20
CA ASN A 297 -18.30 -1.36 19.99
C ASN A 297 -19.20 -2.57 20.31
N ASP A 298 -18.97 -3.23 21.43
CA ASP A 298 -19.78 -4.33 21.95
C ASP A 298 -21.24 -3.92 22.24
N LYS A 299 -21.47 -2.68 22.67
CA LYS A 299 -22.81 -2.14 22.95
C LYS A 299 -23.54 -1.65 21.70
N ASN A 300 -22.78 -1.20 20.69
CA ASN A 300 -23.31 -0.56 19.49
C ASN A 300 -23.26 -1.45 18.25
N PHE A 301 -22.70 -2.67 18.35
CA PHE A 301 -22.58 -3.57 17.23
C PHE A 301 -23.93 -4.03 16.72
N HIS A 302 -24.15 -3.87 15.43
CA HIS A 302 -25.29 -4.43 14.72
C HIS A 302 -24.78 -5.43 13.67
N SER A 303 -25.22 -6.69 13.82
CA SER A 303 -24.93 -7.72 12.83
C SER A 303 -25.44 -7.32 11.45
N SER A 304 -24.63 -7.55 10.43
CA SER A 304 -24.98 -7.27 9.06
C SER A 304 -24.66 -8.47 8.15
N LYS A 305 -25.19 -8.45 6.93
CA LYS A 305 -24.88 -9.48 5.93
C LYS A 305 -23.35 -9.60 5.68
N PHE A 306 -22.58 -8.51 5.88
CA PHE A 306 -21.13 -8.46 5.64
C PHE A 306 -20.30 -8.67 6.90
N GLN A 307 -20.86 -8.37 8.07
CA GLN A 307 -20.22 -8.55 9.38
C GLN A 307 -21.23 -9.22 10.33
N PRO A 308 -21.35 -10.55 10.27
CA PRO A 308 -22.34 -11.27 11.07
C PRO A 308 -21.99 -11.31 12.56
N ASP A 309 -20.69 -11.29 12.88
CA ASP A 309 -20.18 -11.46 14.25
C ASP A 309 -19.11 -10.43 14.58
N MET A 310 -18.93 -10.13 15.86
CA MET A 310 -17.79 -9.38 16.37
C MET A 310 -16.50 -10.19 16.26
N ASP A 311 -15.35 -9.51 16.12
CA ASP A 311 -14.04 -10.15 15.98
C ASP A 311 -13.48 -10.67 17.32
N ALA A 312 -13.81 -10.03 18.43
CA ALA A 312 -13.23 -10.30 19.75
C ALA A 312 -13.31 -11.78 20.21
N PRO A 313 -14.42 -12.54 20.04
CA PRO A 313 -14.45 -13.95 20.37
C PRO A 313 -13.48 -14.80 19.54
N TRP A 314 -13.35 -14.48 18.26
CA TRP A 314 -12.48 -15.19 17.32
C TRP A 314 -11.00 -14.91 17.59
N ILE A 315 -10.68 -13.68 17.96
CA ILE A 315 -9.33 -13.27 18.38
C ILE A 315 -8.92 -14.05 19.64
N ARG A 316 -9.78 -14.09 20.67
CA ARG A 316 -9.50 -14.87 21.90
C ARG A 316 -9.27 -16.34 21.59
N LYS A 317 -10.13 -16.93 20.75
CA LYS A 317 -10.00 -18.33 20.35
C LYS A 317 -8.68 -18.61 19.65
N MET A 318 -8.34 -17.77 18.65
CA MET A 318 -7.09 -17.94 17.91
C MET A 318 -5.86 -17.70 18.78
N SER A 319 -5.87 -16.66 19.61
CA SER A 319 -4.75 -16.40 20.54
C SER A 319 -4.50 -17.58 21.51
N ALA A 320 -5.58 -18.17 22.04
CA ALA A 320 -5.49 -19.35 22.88
C ALA A 320 -4.98 -20.59 22.11
N PHE A 321 -5.47 -20.80 20.89
CA PHE A 321 -5.07 -21.94 20.05
C PHE A 321 -3.57 -21.93 19.69
N ILE A 322 -3.03 -20.74 19.34
CA ILE A 322 -1.62 -20.59 18.96
C ILE A 322 -0.71 -20.28 20.16
N GLY A 323 -1.24 -20.18 21.38
CA GLY A 323 -0.46 -19.87 22.58
C GLY A 323 0.21 -18.49 22.55
N SER A 324 -0.35 -17.50 21.83
CA SER A 324 0.27 -16.19 21.70
C SER A 324 -0.02 -15.27 22.91
N LYS A 325 0.92 -14.34 23.18
CA LYS A 325 0.63 -13.18 24.02
C LYS A 325 -0.18 -12.18 23.22
N HIS A 326 -1.47 -12.02 23.53
CA HIS A 326 -2.34 -11.12 22.78
C HIS A 326 -2.49 -9.76 23.45
N ILE A 327 -2.43 -8.68 22.64
CA ILE A 327 -2.63 -7.30 23.08
C ILE A 327 -3.75 -6.68 22.23
N ASN A 328 -4.83 -6.28 22.87
CA ASN A 328 -5.92 -5.53 22.24
C ASN A 328 -5.68 -4.03 22.39
N VAL A 329 -5.80 -3.29 21.28
CA VAL A 329 -5.72 -1.82 21.25
C VAL A 329 -7.14 -1.28 21.07
N GLU A 330 -7.61 -0.50 22.02
CA GLU A 330 -8.93 0.14 21.96
C GLU A 330 -8.79 1.61 21.57
N VAL A 331 -9.63 2.08 20.63
CA VAL A 331 -9.65 3.45 20.12
C VAL A 331 -11.00 4.08 20.36
N ASP A 332 -11.04 5.28 20.91
CA ASP A 332 -12.27 6.05 21.11
C ASP A 332 -12.56 7.04 19.97
N THR A 333 -13.76 7.59 19.93
CA THR A 333 -14.20 8.54 18.90
C THR A 333 -13.32 9.81 18.84
N PRO A 334 -12.97 10.47 19.98
CA PRO A 334 -12.09 11.64 19.93
C PRO A 334 -10.72 11.33 19.29
N ALA A 335 -10.04 10.27 19.75
CA ALA A 335 -8.74 9.89 19.19
C ALA A 335 -8.84 9.57 17.68
N LEU A 336 -9.92 8.88 17.27
CA LEU A 336 -10.16 8.52 15.89
C LEU A 336 -10.33 9.76 14.98
N THR A 337 -11.11 10.75 15.44
CA THR A 337 -11.36 11.98 14.69
C THR A 337 -10.16 12.93 14.68
N ASP A 338 -9.39 12.99 15.78
CA ASP A 338 -8.17 13.80 15.85
C ASP A 338 -7.06 13.24 14.96
N ALA A 339 -7.03 11.93 14.76
CA ALA A 339 -6.09 11.28 13.87
C ALA A 339 -6.40 11.47 12.35
N LEU A 340 -7.53 12.08 11.97
CA LEU A 340 -7.86 12.33 10.55
C LEU A 340 -6.80 13.21 9.85
N GLU A 341 -6.39 14.31 10.47
CA GLU A 341 -5.35 15.18 9.93
C GLU A 341 -3.98 14.49 9.90
N LEU A 342 -3.65 13.76 10.98
CA LEU A 342 -2.37 13.05 11.09
C LEU A 342 -2.24 11.94 10.04
N SER A 343 -3.31 11.17 9.80
CA SER A 343 -3.34 10.13 8.79
C SER A 343 -3.28 10.71 7.37
N THR A 344 -3.92 11.85 7.12
CA THR A 344 -3.84 12.57 5.84
C THR A 344 -2.41 13.04 5.57
N TYR A 345 -1.74 13.61 6.57
CA TYR A 345 -0.34 14.01 6.46
C TYR A 345 0.60 12.80 6.27
N ALA A 346 0.34 11.69 6.99
CA ALA A 346 1.10 10.46 6.81
C ALA A 346 1.02 9.93 5.38
N ARG A 347 -0.18 10.02 4.75
CA ARG A 347 -0.45 9.54 3.41
C ARG A 347 -0.03 10.51 2.29
N ASP A 348 0.12 11.81 2.58
CA ASP A 348 0.29 12.92 1.64
C ASP A 348 -0.96 13.27 0.81
N LEU A 349 -2.04 12.52 0.95
CA LEU A 349 -3.29 12.62 0.18
C LEU A 349 -4.50 12.28 1.07
N PRO A 350 -5.70 12.72 0.73
CA PRO A 350 -6.93 12.19 1.34
C PRO A 350 -7.00 10.66 1.20
N GLY A 351 -7.40 9.97 2.26
CA GLY A 351 -7.32 8.52 2.34
C GLY A 351 -8.65 7.84 2.65
N MET A 352 -8.61 6.69 3.36
CA MET A 352 -9.81 5.93 3.69
C MET A 352 -10.45 6.39 5.01
N ALA A 353 -10.47 7.70 5.26
CA ALA A 353 -11.13 8.31 6.41
C ALA A 353 -10.67 7.71 7.76
N ASP A 354 -11.61 7.31 8.64
CA ASP A 354 -11.33 6.70 9.93
C ASP A 354 -10.63 5.33 9.84
N VAL A 355 -10.73 4.65 8.72
CA VAL A 355 -10.00 3.39 8.47
C VAL A 355 -8.49 3.65 8.45
N ASP A 356 -8.06 4.76 7.87
CA ASP A 356 -6.66 5.20 7.91
C ASP A 356 -6.28 5.70 9.32
N SER A 357 -7.14 6.51 9.95
CA SER A 357 -6.89 7.04 11.29
C SER A 357 -6.76 5.93 12.34
N SER A 358 -7.61 4.92 12.29
CA SER A 358 -7.53 3.78 13.20
C SER A 358 -6.25 2.96 12.98
N LEU A 359 -5.87 2.74 11.72
CA LEU A 359 -4.62 2.03 11.40
C LEU A 359 -3.39 2.84 11.85
N TYR A 360 -3.42 4.17 11.71
CA TYR A 360 -2.38 5.07 12.22
C TYR A 360 -2.18 4.90 13.73
N LEU A 361 -3.28 4.95 14.50
CA LEU A 361 -3.25 4.77 15.96
C LEU A 361 -2.82 3.36 16.35
N PHE A 362 -3.28 2.35 15.61
CA PHE A 362 -2.89 0.96 15.83
C PHE A 362 -1.39 0.73 15.61
N CYS A 363 -0.84 1.24 14.52
CA CYS A 363 0.59 1.16 14.25
C CYS A 363 1.43 1.89 15.30
N LYS A 364 0.95 3.04 15.81
CA LYS A 364 1.57 3.77 16.92
C LYS A 364 1.66 2.90 18.18
N ALA A 365 0.59 2.20 18.51
CA ALA A 365 0.56 1.32 19.68
C ALA A 365 1.50 0.11 19.52
N ILE A 366 1.55 -0.52 18.34
CA ILE A 366 2.46 -1.64 18.07
C ILE A 366 3.92 -1.19 18.18
N LYS A 367 4.25 -0.02 17.61
CA LYS A 367 5.62 0.51 17.61
C LYS A 367 6.20 0.71 19.01
N GLY A 368 5.37 0.87 20.02
CA GLY A 368 5.83 0.96 21.42
C GLY A 368 6.70 -0.24 21.86
N ASN A 369 6.50 -1.42 21.24
CA ASN A 369 7.19 -2.65 21.64
C ASN A 369 7.84 -3.41 20.47
N PHE A 370 7.41 -3.16 19.22
CA PHE A 370 7.83 -3.93 18.04
C PHE A 370 8.23 -3.01 16.89
N THR A 371 9.15 -3.46 16.08
CA THR A 371 9.62 -2.74 14.90
C THR A 371 9.12 -3.36 13.60
N VAL A 372 8.76 -4.65 13.63
CA VAL A 372 8.23 -5.40 12.49
C VAL A 372 6.88 -6.02 12.87
N ALA A 373 5.92 -5.98 11.95
CA ALA A 373 4.64 -6.69 12.09
C ALA A 373 4.26 -7.38 10.77
N LEU A 374 3.61 -8.56 10.84
CA LEU A 374 3.02 -9.21 9.69
C LEU A 374 1.51 -8.97 9.64
N SER A 375 0.98 -8.74 8.43
CA SER A 375 -0.44 -8.44 8.17
C SER A 375 -1.00 -9.32 7.05
N GLY A 376 -2.28 -9.70 7.17
CA GLY A 376 -3.02 -10.49 6.17
C GLY A 376 -3.55 -9.69 4.99
N GLU A 377 -3.04 -8.49 4.74
CA GLU A 377 -3.45 -7.64 3.61
C GLU A 377 -3.23 -8.36 2.27
N CYS A 378 -4.03 -8.03 1.27
CA CYS A 378 -3.99 -8.54 -0.11
C CYS A 378 -4.56 -9.95 -0.33
N ALA A 379 -4.89 -10.71 0.71
CA ALA A 379 -5.48 -12.03 0.55
C ALA A 379 -6.83 -12.00 -0.18
N ASP A 380 -7.63 -10.99 0.08
CA ASP A 380 -8.96 -10.85 -0.54
C ASP A 380 -8.86 -10.45 -2.02
N GLU A 381 -7.92 -9.60 -2.37
CA GLU A 381 -7.65 -9.15 -3.75
C GLU A 381 -7.16 -10.31 -4.62
N ILE A 382 -6.26 -11.12 -4.08
CA ILE A 382 -5.60 -12.21 -4.80
C ILE A 382 -6.50 -13.45 -4.91
N PHE A 383 -7.25 -13.78 -3.87
CA PHE A 383 -8.07 -14.98 -3.83
C PHE A 383 -9.59 -14.74 -3.96
N GLY A 384 -10.02 -13.52 -4.30
CA GLY A 384 -11.42 -13.20 -4.55
C GLY A 384 -12.28 -13.23 -3.29
N GLY A 385 -11.81 -12.60 -2.20
CA GLY A 385 -12.52 -12.59 -0.91
C GLY A 385 -13.65 -11.57 -0.79
N TYR A 386 -13.81 -10.66 -1.73
CA TYR A 386 -14.81 -9.60 -1.67
C TYR A 386 -16.17 -10.01 -2.26
N PRO A 387 -17.28 -9.39 -1.78
CA PRO A 387 -18.62 -9.70 -2.27
C PRO A 387 -18.83 -9.51 -3.77
N TRP A 388 -18.13 -8.59 -4.40
CA TRP A 388 -18.26 -8.34 -5.85
C TRP A 388 -17.72 -9.47 -6.73
N TYR A 389 -16.94 -10.40 -6.18
CA TYR A 389 -16.59 -11.64 -6.87
C TYR A 389 -17.73 -12.69 -6.85
N HIS A 390 -18.63 -12.58 -5.87
CA HIS A 390 -19.66 -13.59 -5.57
C HIS A 390 -21.10 -13.11 -5.86
N ASN A 391 -21.27 -11.85 -6.29
CA ASN A 391 -22.55 -11.29 -6.70
C ASN A 391 -22.52 -10.99 -8.20
N GLU A 392 -23.28 -11.74 -9.00
CA GLU A 392 -23.26 -11.63 -10.45
C GLU A 392 -23.74 -10.27 -10.97
N GLU A 393 -24.67 -9.60 -10.29
CA GLU A 393 -25.14 -8.27 -10.66
C GLU A 393 -24.01 -7.25 -10.56
N ILE A 394 -23.17 -7.34 -9.52
CA ILE A 394 -22.01 -6.46 -9.33
C ILE A 394 -20.86 -6.87 -10.23
N LEU A 395 -20.62 -8.19 -10.36
CA LEU A 395 -19.50 -8.74 -11.12
C LEU A 395 -19.51 -8.27 -12.58
N TYR A 396 -20.68 -8.25 -13.22
CA TYR A 396 -20.81 -7.87 -14.63
C TYR A 396 -21.17 -6.40 -14.85
N LYS A 397 -21.31 -5.60 -13.77
CA LYS A 397 -21.55 -4.17 -13.88
C LYS A 397 -20.31 -3.46 -14.45
N PRO A 398 -20.44 -2.50 -15.37
CA PRO A 398 -19.32 -1.67 -15.84
C PRO A 398 -18.71 -0.83 -14.72
N GLY A 399 -17.44 -0.48 -14.87
CA GLY A 399 -16.71 0.36 -13.93
C GLY A 399 -16.08 -0.41 -12.74
N PHE A 400 -15.73 0.33 -11.71
CA PHE A 400 -15.12 -0.23 -10.50
C PHE A 400 -16.19 -0.67 -9.51
N PRO A 401 -16.24 -1.94 -9.07
CA PRO A 401 -17.31 -2.45 -8.20
C PRO A 401 -17.31 -1.82 -6.80
N TRP A 402 -16.22 -1.21 -6.38
CA TRP A 402 -16.08 -0.52 -5.09
C TRP A 402 -16.33 0.99 -5.16
N ALA A 403 -16.63 1.56 -6.32
CA ALA A 403 -16.80 3.00 -6.54
C ALA A 403 -18.09 3.31 -7.32
N CYS A 404 -19.22 2.75 -6.86
CA CYS A 404 -20.50 2.81 -7.58
C CYS A 404 -21.27 4.13 -7.48
N SER A 405 -20.82 5.11 -6.67
CA SER A 405 -21.54 6.37 -6.41
C SER A 405 -20.94 7.58 -7.14
N THR A 406 -20.45 7.39 -8.39
CA THR A 406 -19.84 8.47 -9.18
C THR A 406 -20.77 9.67 -9.34
N ALA A 407 -22.04 9.45 -9.64
CA ALA A 407 -23.02 10.55 -9.80
C ALA A 407 -23.20 11.34 -8.50
N SER A 408 -23.37 10.67 -7.35
CA SER A 408 -23.54 11.33 -6.04
C SER A 408 -22.29 12.14 -5.65
N ARG A 409 -21.10 11.64 -5.99
CA ARG A 409 -19.84 12.36 -5.77
C ARG A 409 -19.70 13.58 -6.67
N ALA A 410 -20.04 13.42 -7.94
CA ALA A 410 -20.02 14.51 -8.91
C ALA A 410 -21.04 15.61 -8.54
N ASP A 411 -22.20 15.22 -8.04
CA ASP A 411 -23.22 16.19 -7.60
C ASP A 411 -22.70 17.11 -6.49
N LEU A 412 -21.83 16.66 -5.61
CA LEU A 412 -21.26 17.52 -4.55
C LEU A 412 -20.33 18.62 -5.08
N LEU A 413 -19.82 18.50 -6.30
CA LEU A 413 -18.82 19.43 -6.85
C LEU A 413 -19.40 20.82 -7.13
N CYS A 414 -18.52 21.82 -7.10
CA CYS A 414 -18.78 23.14 -7.65
C CYS A 414 -18.98 23.05 -9.16
N GLU A 415 -19.91 23.83 -9.69
CA GLU A 415 -20.18 23.92 -11.13
C GLU A 415 -18.91 24.30 -11.91
N GLY A 416 -18.64 23.59 -13.00
CA GLY A 416 -17.51 23.84 -13.89
C GLY A 416 -16.12 23.45 -13.34
N ILE A 417 -15.98 22.90 -12.12
CA ILE A 417 -14.68 22.57 -11.51
C ILE A 417 -13.92 21.49 -12.31
N LEU A 418 -14.63 20.58 -12.94
CA LEU A 418 -14.05 19.53 -13.79
C LEU A 418 -13.86 19.97 -15.26
N GLY A 419 -14.35 21.17 -15.65
CA GLY A 419 -14.31 21.60 -17.04
C GLY A 419 -15.07 20.66 -17.96
N ASP A 420 -14.39 20.14 -18.98
CA ASP A 420 -14.97 19.24 -19.99
C ASP A 420 -14.93 17.75 -19.57
N ILE A 421 -14.47 17.42 -18.35
CA ILE A 421 -14.40 16.04 -17.86
C ILE A 421 -15.81 15.58 -17.46
N ASP A 422 -16.39 14.63 -18.24
CA ASP A 422 -17.58 13.90 -17.80
C ASP A 422 -17.19 12.89 -16.70
N PRO A 423 -17.86 12.90 -15.54
CA PRO A 423 -17.51 12.03 -14.41
C PRO A 423 -17.59 10.52 -14.71
N ASN A 424 -18.62 10.09 -15.45
CA ASN A 424 -18.82 8.66 -15.75
C ASN A 424 -17.83 8.19 -16.82
N ASP A 425 -17.62 8.98 -17.87
CA ASP A 425 -16.65 8.68 -18.93
C ASP A 425 -15.23 8.61 -18.35
N TYR A 426 -14.89 9.51 -17.43
CA TYR A 426 -13.61 9.49 -16.76
C TYR A 426 -13.35 8.19 -15.96
N VAL A 427 -14.31 7.79 -15.14
CA VAL A 427 -14.19 6.55 -14.34
C VAL A 427 -14.16 5.32 -15.23
N ASN A 428 -15.01 5.27 -16.28
CA ASN A 428 -15.03 4.19 -17.26
C ASN A 428 -13.72 4.13 -18.07
N PHE A 429 -13.17 5.26 -18.49
CA PHE A 429 -11.88 5.33 -19.15
C PHE A 429 -10.78 4.71 -18.29
N CYS A 430 -10.68 5.10 -17.01
CA CYS A 430 -9.70 4.55 -16.08
C CYS A 430 -9.82 3.03 -15.91
N CYS A 431 -11.04 2.51 -15.82
CA CYS A 431 -11.33 1.09 -15.75
C CYS A 431 -10.88 0.38 -17.04
N ASN A 432 -11.32 0.86 -18.19
CA ASN A 432 -11.08 0.24 -19.49
C ASN A 432 -9.59 0.24 -19.86
N GLU A 433 -8.82 1.28 -19.53
CA GLU A 433 -7.36 1.29 -19.75
C GLU A 433 -6.65 0.13 -19.01
N THR A 434 -7.13 -0.23 -17.83
CA THR A 434 -6.59 -1.39 -17.11
C THR A 434 -6.98 -2.70 -17.79
N LEU A 435 -8.23 -2.81 -18.25
CA LEU A 435 -8.75 -4.02 -18.87
C LEU A 435 -8.14 -4.32 -20.23
N LYS A 436 -7.73 -3.30 -21.01
CA LYS A 436 -7.03 -3.47 -22.30
C LYS A 436 -5.78 -4.34 -22.22
N ASN A 437 -5.13 -4.37 -21.06
CA ASN A 437 -3.91 -5.15 -20.84
C ASN A 437 -4.16 -6.49 -20.16
N THR A 438 -5.43 -6.91 -20.03
CA THR A 438 -5.77 -8.22 -19.44
C THR A 438 -5.61 -9.30 -20.49
N GLU A 439 -4.77 -10.29 -20.20
CA GLU A 439 -4.60 -11.46 -21.04
C GLU A 439 -5.65 -12.53 -20.71
N TYR A 440 -6.06 -13.27 -21.76
CA TYR A 440 -7.04 -14.35 -21.68
C TYR A 440 -6.51 -15.60 -22.37
N LEU A 441 -7.02 -16.76 -21.98
CA LEU A 441 -6.86 -17.99 -22.73
C LEU A 441 -8.04 -18.18 -23.68
N ASP A 442 -7.80 -18.84 -24.82
CA ASP A 442 -8.88 -19.22 -25.75
C ASP A 442 -9.91 -20.13 -25.08
N THR A 443 -9.48 -20.90 -24.09
CA THR A 443 -10.30 -21.82 -23.30
C THR A 443 -11.06 -21.16 -22.16
N ASP A 444 -10.76 -19.88 -21.83
CA ASP A 444 -11.45 -19.19 -20.73
C ASP A 444 -12.95 -19.04 -21.02
N SER A 445 -13.79 -19.50 -20.09
CA SER A 445 -15.21 -19.22 -20.11
C SER A 445 -15.49 -17.72 -19.96
N ARG A 446 -16.73 -17.27 -20.24
CA ARG A 446 -17.13 -15.88 -19.97
C ARG A 446 -16.86 -15.48 -18.52
N LYS A 447 -17.08 -16.41 -17.59
CA LYS A 447 -16.86 -16.18 -16.16
C LYS A 447 -15.37 -16.06 -15.84
N ASP A 448 -14.53 -16.95 -16.38
CA ASP A 448 -13.09 -16.90 -16.12
C ASP A 448 -12.46 -15.63 -16.69
N ARG A 449 -12.85 -15.21 -17.89
CA ARG A 449 -12.43 -13.91 -18.45
C ARG A 449 -12.78 -12.76 -17.51
N ARG A 450 -14.03 -12.72 -17.01
CA ARG A 450 -14.46 -11.69 -16.09
C ARG A 450 -13.72 -11.75 -14.75
N MET A 451 -13.37 -12.94 -14.25
CA MET A 451 -12.58 -13.10 -13.04
C MET A 451 -11.15 -12.61 -13.22
N ARG A 452 -10.53 -12.81 -14.40
CA ARG A 452 -9.21 -12.20 -14.71
C ARG A 452 -9.30 -10.68 -14.74
N GLU A 453 -10.32 -10.11 -15.37
CA GLU A 453 -10.58 -8.66 -15.37
C GLU A 453 -10.71 -8.12 -13.93
N MET A 454 -11.52 -8.78 -13.10
CA MET A 454 -11.71 -8.42 -11.71
C MET A 454 -10.40 -8.51 -10.90
N PHE A 455 -9.59 -9.52 -11.17
CA PHE A 455 -8.27 -9.64 -10.56
C PHE A 455 -7.39 -8.44 -10.93
N MET A 456 -7.31 -8.07 -12.22
CA MET A 456 -6.51 -6.94 -12.70
C MET A 456 -6.98 -5.61 -12.13
N LEU A 457 -8.30 -5.38 -12.06
CA LEU A 457 -8.85 -4.17 -11.43
C LEU A 457 -8.49 -4.11 -9.94
N ASN A 458 -8.66 -5.22 -9.20
CA ASN A 458 -8.27 -5.27 -7.80
C ASN A 458 -6.77 -5.06 -7.62
N PHE A 459 -5.94 -5.72 -8.43
CA PHE A 459 -4.48 -5.69 -8.34
C PHE A 459 -3.90 -4.28 -8.56
N TYR A 460 -4.36 -3.57 -9.60
CA TYR A 460 -3.82 -2.25 -9.96
C TYR A 460 -4.51 -1.06 -9.27
N TRP A 461 -5.66 -1.27 -8.61
CA TRP A 461 -6.41 -0.17 -8.02
C TRP A 461 -6.71 -0.38 -6.54
N PHE A 462 -7.55 -1.33 -6.20
CA PHE A 462 -8.01 -1.50 -4.81
C PHE A 462 -6.87 -1.94 -3.90
N MET A 463 -6.10 -2.94 -4.33
CA MET A 463 -4.93 -3.43 -3.60
C MET A 463 -3.86 -2.34 -3.44
N GLN A 464 -3.60 -1.54 -4.48
CA GLN A 464 -2.63 -0.45 -4.40
C GLN A 464 -3.05 0.60 -3.35
N CYS A 465 -4.36 0.91 -3.27
CA CYS A 465 -4.89 1.81 -2.25
C CYS A 465 -4.67 1.25 -0.83
N LEU A 466 -4.87 -0.06 -0.64
CA LEU A 466 -4.66 -0.71 0.67
C LEU A 466 -3.19 -0.83 1.04
N LEU A 467 -2.32 -1.13 0.08
CA LEU A 467 -0.87 -1.21 0.30
C LEU A 467 -0.27 0.15 0.64
N ASP A 468 -0.66 1.20 -0.09
CA ASP A 468 -0.26 2.57 0.21
C ASP A 468 -0.72 2.97 1.62
N ARG A 469 -2.00 2.73 1.96
CA ARG A 469 -2.52 2.91 3.32
C ARG A 469 -1.67 2.19 4.36
N LYS A 470 -1.36 0.90 4.13
CA LYS A 470 -0.59 0.08 5.07
C LYS A 470 0.82 0.64 5.28
N ASP A 471 1.55 0.92 4.20
CA ASP A 471 2.90 1.48 4.27
C ASP A 471 2.90 2.86 4.96
N ARG A 472 2.00 3.76 4.56
CA ARG A 472 1.98 5.13 5.05
C ARG A 472 1.65 5.23 6.54
N MET A 473 0.61 4.51 6.99
CA MET A 473 0.19 4.55 8.40
C MET A 473 1.23 3.89 9.31
N SER A 474 1.84 2.80 8.88
CA SER A 474 2.85 2.13 9.67
C SER A 474 4.18 2.88 9.70
N MET A 475 4.62 3.40 8.54
CA MET A 475 5.88 4.12 8.46
C MET A 475 5.85 5.53 9.06
N ALA A 476 4.68 6.12 9.26
CA ALA A 476 4.53 7.33 10.07
C ALA A 476 5.02 7.15 11.52
N HIS A 477 5.20 5.90 11.96
CA HIS A 477 5.69 5.53 13.28
C HIS A 477 7.00 4.71 13.24
N GLY A 478 7.59 4.49 12.07
CA GLY A 478 8.76 3.63 11.93
C GLY A 478 8.43 2.16 12.27
N LEU A 479 7.25 1.68 11.92
CA LEU A 479 6.85 0.27 12.01
C LEU A 479 6.90 -0.35 10.61
N GLU A 480 7.71 -1.39 10.44
CA GLU A 480 7.74 -2.18 9.21
C GLU A 480 6.57 -3.16 9.19
N VAL A 481 5.65 -3.03 8.23
CA VAL A 481 4.62 -4.04 8.03
C VAL A 481 4.92 -4.85 6.77
N ARG A 482 4.98 -6.18 6.96
CA ARG A 482 5.18 -7.19 5.91
C ARG A 482 3.84 -7.83 5.56
N VAL A 483 3.69 -8.20 4.29
CA VAL A 483 2.42 -8.67 3.71
C VAL A 483 2.64 -9.97 2.93
N PRO A 484 2.69 -11.13 3.60
CA PRO A 484 3.05 -12.41 2.96
C PRO A 484 2.19 -12.80 1.77
N PHE A 485 0.89 -12.43 1.77
CA PHE A 485 0.01 -12.67 0.62
C PHE A 485 0.43 -11.91 -0.63
N CYS A 486 1.23 -10.83 -0.50
CA CYS A 486 1.79 -10.09 -1.62
C CYS A 486 3.08 -10.69 -2.22
N ASP A 487 3.40 -11.94 -1.92
CA ASP A 487 4.47 -12.64 -2.65
C ASP A 487 4.05 -12.80 -4.12
N HIS A 488 4.91 -12.35 -5.03
CA HIS A 488 4.62 -12.36 -6.46
C HIS A 488 4.40 -13.77 -7.03
N ARG A 489 4.96 -14.81 -6.39
CA ARG A 489 4.73 -16.22 -6.74
C ARG A 489 3.29 -16.60 -6.48
N ILE A 490 2.74 -16.15 -5.33
CA ILE A 490 1.32 -16.36 -4.96
C ILE A 490 0.42 -15.63 -5.95
N ALA A 491 0.70 -14.34 -6.22
CA ALA A 491 -0.12 -13.53 -7.14
C ALA A 491 -0.15 -14.15 -8.56
N ARG A 492 1.01 -14.54 -9.10
CA ARG A 492 1.12 -15.19 -10.42
C ARG A 492 0.38 -16.52 -10.48
N TYR A 493 0.52 -17.34 -9.44
CA TYR A 493 -0.15 -18.63 -9.37
C TYR A 493 -1.66 -18.46 -9.23
N ALA A 494 -2.11 -17.62 -8.29
CA ALA A 494 -3.53 -17.36 -8.04
C ALA A 494 -4.25 -16.75 -9.25
N PHE A 495 -3.57 -15.90 -10.06
CA PHE A 495 -4.14 -15.35 -11.30
C PHE A 495 -4.59 -16.44 -12.28
N ASN A 496 -3.90 -17.57 -12.29
CA ASN A 496 -4.12 -18.68 -13.23
C ASN A 496 -4.97 -19.82 -12.69
N ILE A 497 -5.37 -19.82 -11.42
CA ILE A 497 -6.28 -20.82 -10.87
C ILE A 497 -7.70 -20.55 -11.41
N PRO A 498 -8.38 -21.54 -12.04
CA PRO A 498 -9.78 -21.43 -12.45
C PRO A 498 -10.68 -21.03 -11.28
N TRP A 499 -11.70 -20.22 -11.57
CA TRP A 499 -12.56 -19.70 -10.51
C TRP A 499 -13.26 -20.81 -9.69
N GLU A 500 -13.64 -21.90 -10.31
CA GLU A 500 -14.29 -23.05 -9.65
C GLU A 500 -13.39 -23.66 -8.56
N ILE A 501 -12.08 -23.76 -8.84
CA ILE A 501 -11.09 -24.25 -7.87
C ILE A 501 -10.84 -23.17 -6.81
N LYS A 502 -10.68 -21.89 -7.22
CA LYS A 502 -10.42 -20.78 -6.32
C LYS A 502 -11.55 -20.57 -5.31
N ALA A 503 -12.80 -20.65 -5.75
CA ALA A 503 -14.00 -20.53 -4.93
C ALA A 503 -14.55 -21.90 -4.48
N ALA A 504 -13.67 -22.87 -4.25
CA ALA A 504 -14.06 -24.24 -3.90
C ALA A 504 -15.11 -24.28 -2.78
N GLY A 505 -16.17 -25.07 -3.00
CA GLY A 505 -17.32 -25.17 -2.10
C GLY A 505 -18.25 -23.95 -2.13
N GLY A 506 -18.17 -23.09 -3.15
CA GLY A 506 -18.98 -21.87 -3.27
C GLY A 506 -18.64 -20.80 -2.22
N ARG A 507 -17.44 -20.86 -1.66
CA ARG A 507 -17.00 -19.99 -0.57
C ARG A 507 -15.93 -18.99 -1.02
N GLU A 508 -15.95 -17.81 -0.41
CA GLU A 508 -14.86 -16.84 -0.55
C GLU A 508 -13.53 -17.47 -0.08
N LYS A 509 -12.49 -17.34 -0.91
CA LYS A 509 -11.16 -17.93 -0.69
C LYS A 509 -11.19 -19.46 -0.41
N GLY A 510 -12.09 -20.19 -1.08
CA GLY A 510 -12.32 -21.62 -0.84
C GLY A 510 -11.05 -22.46 -0.91
N ILE A 511 -10.20 -22.21 -1.91
CA ILE A 511 -8.92 -22.91 -2.07
C ILE A 511 -7.96 -22.66 -0.89
N VAL A 512 -7.89 -21.43 -0.37
CA VAL A 512 -7.05 -21.10 0.80
C VAL A 512 -7.54 -21.84 2.04
N ARG A 513 -8.87 -21.92 2.24
CA ARG A 513 -9.46 -22.65 3.36
C ARG A 513 -9.09 -24.13 3.31
N ARG A 514 -9.18 -24.76 2.14
CA ARG A 514 -8.79 -26.16 1.95
C ARG A 514 -7.30 -26.39 2.13
N ALA A 515 -6.47 -25.52 1.56
CA ALA A 515 -5.02 -25.59 1.68
C ALA A 515 -4.53 -25.46 3.14
N MET A 516 -5.28 -24.74 4.00
CA MET A 516 -4.92 -24.51 5.41
C MET A 516 -5.65 -25.43 6.39
N LYS A 517 -6.30 -26.48 5.92
CA LYS A 517 -6.91 -27.50 6.77
C LYS A 517 -5.85 -28.15 7.68
N GLY A 518 -6.20 -28.29 8.97
CA GLY A 518 -5.27 -28.83 9.98
C GLY A 518 -4.24 -27.81 10.53
N ILE A 519 -4.20 -26.58 9.98
CA ILE A 519 -3.37 -25.48 10.51
C ILE A 519 -4.17 -24.59 11.46
N LEU A 520 -5.45 -24.39 11.18
CA LEU A 520 -6.39 -23.62 11.98
C LEU A 520 -7.50 -24.50 12.55
N PRO A 521 -8.18 -24.09 13.63
CA PRO A 521 -9.43 -24.71 14.06
C PRO A 521 -10.49 -24.62 12.95
N ASP A 522 -11.29 -25.69 12.77
CA ASP A 522 -12.25 -25.76 11.65
C ASP A 522 -13.25 -24.61 11.63
N ASP A 523 -13.75 -24.16 12.75
CA ASP A 523 -14.69 -23.05 12.81
C ASP A 523 -14.06 -21.70 12.44
N VAL A 524 -12.78 -21.46 12.77
CA VAL A 524 -12.02 -20.31 12.30
C VAL A 524 -11.74 -20.42 10.81
N LEU A 525 -11.35 -21.61 10.37
CA LEU A 525 -11.09 -21.90 8.96
C LEU A 525 -12.33 -21.62 8.09
N TRP A 526 -13.54 -21.95 8.59
CA TRP A 526 -14.80 -21.76 7.87
C TRP A 526 -15.58 -20.51 8.30
N ARG A 527 -15.00 -19.66 9.17
CA ARG A 527 -15.59 -18.39 9.55
C ARG A 527 -15.90 -17.56 8.29
N LYS A 528 -17.09 -16.95 8.25
CA LYS A 528 -17.45 -15.99 7.20
C LYS A 528 -16.51 -14.79 7.26
N LYS A 529 -16.14 -14.25 6.07
CA LYS A 529 -15.33 -13.04 6.00
C LYS A 529 -15.95 -11.89 6.81
N SER A 530 -15.12 -11.26 7.64
CA SER A 530 -15.42 -10.00 8.30
C SER A 530 -14.53 -8.90 7.67
N PRO A 531 -15.05 -7.69 7.42
CA PRO A 531 -14.25 -6.57 6.94
C PRO A 531 -13.26 -6.08 8.01
N TYR A 532 -12.39 -5.14 7.66
CA TYR A 532 -11.60 -4.42 8.65
C TYR A 532 -12.55 -3.78 9.69
N PRO A 533 -12.25 -3.85 11.00
CA PRO A 533 -13.16 -3.34 12.02
C PRO A 533 -13.38 -1.83 11.85
N LYS A 534 -14.61 -1.40 12.08
CA LYS A 534 -15.01 0.01 12.09
C LYS A 534 -15.74 0.34 13.39
N THR A 535 -15.80 1.62 13.74
CA THR A 535 -16.64 2.05 14.85
C THR A 535 -18.12 1.96 14.49
N HIS A 536 -18.91 1.37 15.38
CA HIS A 536 -20.37 1.37 15.34
C HIS A 536 -20.98 2.44 16.27
N ASN A 537 -20.14 3.21 16.97
CA ASN A 537 -20.58 4.23 17.89
C ASN A 537 -21.20 5.42 17.12
N PRO A 538 -22.48 5.76 17.35
CA PRO A 538 -23.17 6.83 16.65
C PRO A 538 -22.56 8.22 16.92
N THR A 539 -21.80 8.38 18.01
CA THR A 539 -21.09 9.62 18.32
C THR A 539 -20.06 9.99 17.25
N TYR A 540 -19.56 9.01 16.46
CA TYR A 540 -18.60 9.29 15.38
C TYR A 540 -19.24 10.12 14.26
N LEU A 541 -20.46 9.77 13.81
CA LEU A 541 -21.18 10.55 12.80
C LEU A 541 -21.47 11.98 13.31
N ALA A 542 -21.95 12.09 14.56
CA ALA A 542 -22.23 13.39 15.15
C ALA A 542 -20.97 14.29 15.22
N GLU A 543 -19.83 13.71 15.58
CA GLU A 543 -18.57 14.45 15.69
C GLU A 543 -18.03 14.89 14.33
N VAL A 544 -18.04 14.04 13.30
CA VAL A 544 -17.57 14.46 11.96
C VAL A 544 -18.48 15.50 11.33
N ILE A 545 -19.81 15.44 11.56
CA ILE A 545 -20.74 16.50 11.14
C ILE A 545 -20.47 17.80 11.89
N ARG A 546 -20.25 17.75 13.21
CA ARG A 546 -19.90 18.93 14.01
C ARG A 546 -18.62 19.61 13.46
N ARG A 547 -17.57 18.82 13.16
CA ARG A 547 -16.32 19.32 12.55
C ARG A 547 -16.57 19.90 11.16
N MET A 548 -17.37 19.24 10.34
CA MET A 548 -17.71 19.75 9.00
C MET A 548 -18.43 21.10 9.08
N ARG A 549 -19.41 21.25 9.99
CA ARG A 549 -20.08 22.55 10.19
C ARG A 549 -19.12 23.63 10.65
N ALA A 550 -18.16 23.30 11.54
CA ALA A 550 -17.12 24.24 11.97
C ALA A 550 -16.22 24.67 10.80
N VAL A 551 -15.79 23.74 9.96
CA VAL A 551 -15.02 24.02 8.74
C VAL A 551 -15.82 24.91 7.79
N LEU A 552 -17.09 24.59 7.57
CA LEU A 552 -17.96 25.40 6.71
C LEU A 552 -18.27 26.81 7.29
N ALA A 553 -18.20 27.01 8.58
CA ALA A 553 -18.35 28.33 9.20
C ALA A 553 -17.08 29.19 9.08
N ASP A 554 -15.94 28.59 8.83
CA ASP A 554 -14.68 29.29 8.62
C ASP A 554 -14.71 30.03 7.26
N LYS A 555 -14.29 31.30 7.27
CA LYS A 555 -14.22 32.13 6.07
C LYS A 555 -13.11 31.66 5.12
N ASP A 556 -12.07 31.04 5.66
CA ASP A 556 -10.91 30.54 4.94
C ASP A 556 -11.05 29.06 4.56
N CYS A 557 -12.28 28.52 4.54
CA CYS A 557 -12.55 27.14 4.15
C CYS A 557 -12.15 26.87 2.71
N ARG A 558 -11.10 26.06 2.51
CA ARG A 558 -10.54 25.69 1.23
C ARG A 558 -11.37 24.62 0.50
N LEU A 559 -12.06 23.75 1.24
CA LEU A 559 -12.90 22.69 0.69
C LEU A 559 -13.97 23.24 -0.28
N THR A 560 -14.49 24.43 0.01
CA THR A 560 -15.49 25.08 -0.83
C THR A 560 -14.96 25.61 -2.18
N GLU A 561 -13.66 25.53 -2.43
CA GLU A 561 -13.09 25.72 -3.74
C GLU A 561 -13.41 24.56 -4.70
N ILE A 562 -13.70 23.38 -4.18
CA ILE A 562 -13.93 22.13 -4.93
C ILE A 562 -15.39 21.67 -4.79
N VAL A 563 -15.96 21.77 -3.59
CA VAL A 563 -17.27 21.20 -3.21
C VAL A 563 -18.26 22.30 -2.85
N SER A 564 -19.51 22.17 -3.33
CA SER A 564 -20.57 23.15 -3.08
C SER A 564 -20.91 23.26 -1.58
N ARG A 565 -20.75 24.45 -1.02
CA ARG A 565 -21.09 24.76 0.39
C ARG A 565 -22.55 24.44 0.68
N GLU A 566 -23.46 24.83 -0.23
CA GLU A 566 -24.89 24.63 -0.04
C GLU A 566 -25.24 23.15 0.06
N LYS A 567 -24.71 22.33 -0.86
CA LYS A 567 -24.93 20.88 -0.89
C LYS A 567 -24.35 20.20 0.35
N LEU A 568 -23.17 20.65 0.83
CA LEU A 568 -22.58 20.14 2.06
C LEU A 568 -23.40 20.48 3.31
N LEU A 569 -23.96 21.68 3.39
CA LEU A 569 -24.83 22.05 4.51
C LEU A 569 -26.10 21.19 4.52
N ARG A 570 -26.72 20.98 3.36
CA ARG A 570 -27.87 20.06 3.24
C ARG A 570 -27.50 18.63 3.67
N LEU A 571 -26.34 18.14 3.27
CA LEU A 571 -25.84 16.82 3.66
C LEU A 571 -25.57 16.73 5.18
N CYS A 572 -25.12 17.83 5.81
CA CYS A 572 -24.96 17.90 7.26
C CYS A 572 -26.33 17.88 8.00
N ASP A 573 -27.39 18.39 7.38
CA ASP A 573 -28.75 18.36 7.93
C ASP A 573 -29.39 16.99 7.76
N ASP A 574 -29.16 16.35 6.63
CA ASP A 574 -29.65 15.00 6.32
C ASP A 574 -28.56 14.16 5.60
N PRO A 575 -27.80 13.35 6.37
CA PRO A 575 -26.76 12.48 5.79
C PRO A 575 -27.26 11.40 4.83
N THR A 576 -28.57 11.15 4.76
CA THR A 576 -29.16 10.14 3.87
C THR A 576 -29.29 10.61 2.42
N LEU A 577 -29.10 11.90 2.17
CA LEU A 577 -29.12 12.49 0.83
C LEU A 577 -27.99 12.00 -0.08
N PHE A 578 -26.91 11.46 0.48
CA PHE A 578 -25.86 10.83 -0.32
C PHE A 578 -26.21 9.35 -0.58
N GLU A 579 -26.45 9.02 -1.83
CA GLU A 579 -26.78 7.65 -2.22
C GLU A 579 -25.53 6.79 -2.41
N GLY A 580 -25.51 5.63 -1.73
CA GLY A 580 -24.44 4.64 -1.82
C GLY A 580 -23.24 4.90 -0.91
N ASN A 581 -22.17 4.19 -1.17
CA ASN A 581 -20.91 4.31 -0.42
C ASN A 581 -19.91 5.15 -1.20
N TRP A 582 -19.09 5.93 -0.49
CA TRP A 582 -18.01 6.69 -1.13
C TRP A 582 -16.99 5.77 -1.78
N TYR A 583 -16.54 4.72 -1.06
CA TYR A 583 -15.55 3.78 -1.55
C TYR A 583 -15.62 2.44 -0.79
N GLY A 584 -15.64 1.32 -1.53
CA GLY A 584 -15.72 -0.02 -0.95
C GLY A 584 -16.95 -0.20 -0.07
N GLN A 585 -16.80 -1.06 0.93
CA GLN A 585 -17.88 -1.39 1.88
C GLN A 585 -17.83 -0.57 3.15
N LEU A 586 -16.69 0.07 3.45
CA LEU A 586 -16.43 0.71 4.72
C LEU A 586 -16.74 2.21 4.71
N MET A 587 -16.64 2.89 3.57
CA MET A 587 -16.84 4.34 3.50
C MET A 587 -18.32 4.69 3.26
N THR A 588 -19.10 4.63 4.33
CA THR A 588 -20.51 5.04 4.41
C THR A 588 -20.65 6.51 4.84
N SER A 589 -21.86 6.98 5.23
CA SER A 589 -22.10 8.39 5.57
C SER A 589 -21.09 9.03 6.51
N PRO A 590 -20.67 8.42 7.65
CA PRO A 590 -19.68 9.05 8.52
C PRO A 590 -18.33 9.26 7.81
N GLN A 591 -17.94 8.29 6.98
CA GLN A 591 -16.66 8.32 6.27
C GLN A 591 -16.66 9.31 5.10
N ILE A 592 -17.81 9.68 4.57
CA ILE A 592 -17.95 10.74 3.55
C ILE A 592 -17.51 12.07 4.17
N PHE A 593 -18.08 12.43 5.33
CA PHE A 593 -17.69 13.66 6.03
C PHE A 593 -16.21 13.63 6.44
N ALA A 594 -15.74 12.49 6.94
CA ALA A 594 -14.35 12.33 7.33
C ALA A 594 -13.40 12.48 6.12
N TYR A 595 -13.75 11.95 4.94
CA TYR A 595 -12.97 12.11 3.71
C TYR A 595 -12.94 13.57 3.23
N LEU A 596 -14.07 14.26 3.28
CA LEU A 596 -14.16 15.68 2.91
C LEU A 596 -13.35 16.55 3.90
N LEU A 597 -13.34 16.22 5.20
CA LEU A 597 -12.47 16.86 6.19
C LEU A 597 -10.98 16.59 5.86
N GLN A 598 -10.63 15.39 5.42
CA GLN A 598 -9.25 15.09 4.98
C GLN A 598 -8.85 15.94 3.77
N ILE A 599 -9.77 16.21 2.82
CA ILE A 599 -9.51 17.14 1.69
C ILE A 599 -9.22 18.54 2.23
N GLU A 600 -10.02 19.06 3.16
CA GLU A 600 -9.78 20.37 3.77
C GLU A 600 -8.41 20.45 4.46
N TYR A 601 -8.08 19.44 5.30
CA TYR A 601 -6.78 19.39 5.99
C TYR A 601 -5.62 19.31 4.99
N TRP A 602 -5.76 18.54 3.92
CA TRP A 602 -4.77 18.40 2.87
C TRP A 602 -4.56 19.69 2.09
N LEU A 603 -5.65 20.37 1.67
CA LEU A 603 -5.57 21.65 0.96
C LEU A 603 -4.84 22.71 1.80
N ARG A 604 -5.13 22.80 3.10
CA ARG A 604 -4.46 23.74 4.01
C ARG A 604 -3.02 23.35 4.29
N ARG A 605 -2.78 22.06 4.61
CA ARG A 605 -1.48 21.58 5.06
C ARG A 605 -0.38 21.72 4.02
N TYR A 606 -0.73 21.48 2.77
CA TYR A 606 0.20 21.56 1.64
C TYR A 606 0.10 22.88 0.88
N ASP A 607 -0.76 23.78 1.28
CA ASP A 607 -1.09 25.01 0.53
C ASP A 607 -1.38 24.71 -0.95
N VAL A 608 -2.24 23.72 -1.17
CA VAL A 608 -2.53 23.20 -2.52
C VAL A 608 -3.16 24.26 -3.39
N ARG A 609 -2.60 24.54 -4.55
CA ARG A 609 -3.15 25.47 -5.52
C ARG A 609 -3.89 24.71 -6.61
N LEU A 610 -5.08 25.21 -6.99
CA LEU A 610 -5.90 24.65 -8.06
C LEU A 610 -5.54 25.31 -9.39
N ASP A 611 -5.05 24.51 -10.35
CA ASP A 611 -4.90 24.93 -11.74
C ASP A 611 -6.20 24.57 -12.51
N ARG A 612 -6.99 25.59 -12.80
CA ARG A 612 -8.29 25.45 -13.49
C ARG A 612 -8.20 25.63 -15.01
N GLN A 613 -6.98 25.74 -15.54
CA GLN A 613 -6.78 25.90 -17.00
C GLN A 613 -6.92 24.59 -17.77
#